data_7c99725803987f0eb8cff1110a4562bc
#
_entry.id   7c99725803987f0eb8cff1110a4562bc
#
_cell.length_a   1.000
_cell.length_b   1.000
_cell.length_c   1.000
_cell.angle_alpha   90.00
_cell.angle_beta   90.00
_cell.angle_gamma   90.00
#
_symmetry.space_group_name_H-M   'P 1'
#
loop_
_entity.id
_entity.type
_entity.pdbx_description
1 polymer ?
#
loop_
_entity_poly.entity_id
_entity_poly.type
_entity_poly.pdbx_seq_one_letter_code
_entity_poly.pdbx_strand_id
1 'polypeptide(L)'
;MLILLLIPLLGGEISAQWRTDSLKGYEQRTLEMKPDYSGPVVATLVHRIASGTRHRAVLYVHGYNDYFFQKALGDSIVSHGYSFYALDLRKYGRSLREGQDAFEAKDMTEYQEELSAALRFIRSTEGHSEIYILAHSTGGLITSLYLHDTDNRDGVRGLILNSPFFDFNFTPAQERFVLPLLSGAASLMSNKVVSDVSKEPNMYAQTLLKAHHGRWDYNTNWKKTYGHPIRLSWLRAVRDGQKRLQKGLNLRLPILLMTSDRSIRPEKTWRPEYNEADLVLDVSDMWRYGVLLGSNVRGQSIHKGQHDLFLSSDSKAYDMAYRVLFEFLDQCSASTPTH
;
A
#
# COMPACT_ATOMS: atom_id res chain seq x y z
N MET A 1 35.78 13.68 -47.79
CA MET A 1 35.99 12.68 -46.73
C MET A 1 35.42 13.30 -45.47
N LEU A 2 34.16 13.02 -45.18
CA LEU A 2 33.41 13.59 -44.07
C LEU A 2 33.53 12.61 -42.88
N ILE A 3 34.28 13.02 -41.84
CA ILE A 3 34.40 12.24 -40.64
C ILE A 3 33.16 12.50 -39.75
N LEU A 4 32.24 11.53 -39.71
CA LEU A 4 31.14 11.54 -38.74
C LEU A 4 31.73 11.19 -37.37
N LEU A 5 31.83 12.18 -36.49
CA LEU A 5 32.09 11.99 -35.09
C LEU A 5 30.79 11.40 -34.45
N LEU A 6 30.80 10.11 -34.20
CA LEU A 6 29.86 9.45 -33.30
C LEU A 6 30.18 9.95 -31.88
N ILE A 7 29.36 10.88 -31.39
CA ILE A 7 29.32 11.20 -29.96
C ILE A 7 28.55 10.04 -29.29
N PRO A 8 29.19 9.26 -28.37
CA PRO A 8 28.43 8.31 -27.58
C PRO A 8 27.49 9.09 -26.67
N LEU A 9 26.20 8.92 -26.89
CA LEU A 9 25.20 9.28 -25.89
C LEU A 9 25.49 8.45 -24.64
N LEU A 10 26.29 8.99 -23.75
CA LEU A 10 26.33 8.60 -22.34
C LEU A 10 24.99 8.99 -21.72
N GLY A 11 23.96 8.23 -22.05
CA GLY A 11 22.73 8.17 -21.26
C GLY A 11 23.14 7.61 -19.91
N GLY A 12 23.24 8.50 -18.92
CA GLY A 12 23.59 8.12 -17.58
C GLY A 12 22.63 7.09 -17.04
N GLU A 13 23.10 5.86 -16.88
CA GLU A 13 22.55 4.91 -15.91
C GLU A 13 22.83 5.47 -14.52
N ILE A 14 22.10 6.52 -14.15
CA ILE A 14 22.18 7.08 -12.82
C ILE A 14 21.38 6.16 -11.92
N SER A 15 22.15 5.38 -11.16
CA SER A 15 21.81 4.71 -9.92
C SER A 15 20.83 3.55 -9.98
N ALA A 16 21.25 2.53 -10.67
CA ALA A 16 20.73 1.18 -10.48
C ALA A 16 21.23 0.49 -9.19
N GLN A 17 21.89 1.20 -8.26
CA GLN A 17 22.51 0.63 -7.07
C GLN A 17 21.65 0.84 -5.81
N TRP A 18 21.73 -0.16 -4.91
CA TRP A 18 21.21 -0.03 -3.55
C TRP A 18 22.02 0.99 -2.77
N ARG A 19 21.37 1.81 -1.98
CA ARG A 19 21.96 2.78 -1.07
C ARG A 19 21.32 2.67 0.30
N THR A 20 22.07 3.00 1.35
CA THR A 20 21.54 3.00 2.72
C THR A 20 20.26 3.85 2.83
N ASP A 21 19.23 3.29 3.43
CA ASP A 21 17.97 3.99 3.74
C ASP A 21 18.08 4.75 5.05
N SER A 22 17.21 5.74 5.24
CA SER A 22 17.05 6.43 6.52
C SER A 22 16.55 5.50 7.63
N LEU A 23 15.86 4.42 7.28
CA LEU A 23 15.42 3.37 8.19
C LEU A 23 16.58 2.40 8.45
N LYS A 24 17.14 2.44 9.66
CA LYS A 24 18.35 1.68 10.04
C LYS A 24 18.23 0.18 9.72
N GLY A 25 19.21 -0.32 8.95
CA GLY A 25 19.29 -1.74 8.55
C GLY A 25 18.53 -2.07 7.27
N TYR A 26 18.08 -1.05 6.56
CA TYR A 26 17.46 -1.15 5.25
C TYR A 26 18.29 -0.42 4.18
N GLU A 27 18.11 -0.84 2.94
CA GLU A 27 18.64 -0.17 1.77
C GLU A 27 17.48 0.20 0.84
N GLN A 28 17.68 1.23 0.02
CA GLN A 28 16.69 1.71 -0.91
C GLN A 28 17.26 1.83 -2.33
N ARG A 29 16.39 1.70 -3.32
CA ARG A 29 16.71 1.84 -4.74
C ARG A 29 15.61 2.64 -5.43
N THR A 30 15.99 3.61 -6.24
CA THR A 30 15.04 4.34 -7.09
C THR A 30 14.75 3.52 -8.35
N LEU A 31 13.49 3.42 -8.69
CA LEU A 31 12.97 2.86 -9.94
C LEU A 31 12.43 4.02 -10.79
N GLU A 32 13.07 4.26 -11.93
CA GLU A 32 12.60 5.29 -12.87
C GLU A 32 11.34 4.81 -13.59
N MET A 33 10.31 5.67 -13.59
CA MET A 33 9.04 5.41 -14.23
C MET A 33 8.86 6.31 -15.46
N LYS A 34 7.90 6.00 -16.31
CA LYS A 34 7.52 6.90 -17.41
C LYS A 34 7.01 8.22 -16.82
N PRO A 35 7.43 9.38 -17.36
CA PRO A 35 6.88 10.66 -16.94
C PRO A 35 5.37 10.69 -17.08
N ASP A 36 4.69 11.33 -16.13
CA ASP A 36 3.26 11.57 -16.19
C ASP A 36 2.95 13.07 -16.30
N TYR A 37 1.69 13.46 -16.06
CA TYR A 37 1.23 14.85 -16.09
C TYR A 37 1.90 15.78 -15.06
N SER A 38 2.63 15.22 -14.08
CA SER A 38 3.41 15.99 -13.10
C SER A 38 4.91 16.06 -13.44
N GLY A 39 5.32 15.56 -14.61
CA GLY A 39 6.71 15.48 -15.05
C GLY A 39 7.37 14.14 -14.73
N PRO A 40 8.69 14.12 -14.46
CA PRO A 40 9.42 12.89 -14.13
C PRO A 40 8.87 12.20 -12.88
N VAL A 41 8.68 10.90 -12.94
CA VAL A 41 8.09 10.08 -11.88
C VAL A 41 9.05 8.96 -11.50
N VAL A 42 9.10 8.66 -10.23
CA VAL A 42 9.86 7.51 -9.69
C VAL A 42 9.03 6.74 -8.68
N ALA A 43 9.39 5.48 -8.47
CA ALA A 43 9.04 4.70 -7.30
C ALA A 43 10.31 4.36 -6.51
N THR A 44 10.19 4.01 -5.25
CA THR A 44 11.34 3.63 -4.43
C THR A 44 11.11 2.25 -3.83
N LEU A 45 12.00 1.33 -4.15
CA LEU A 45 12.02 0.01 -3.54
C LEU A 45 12.96 0.05 -2.33
N VAL A 46 12.48 -0.36 -1.18
CA VAL A 46 13.24 -0.49 0.08
C VAL A 46 13.36 -1.96 0.38
N HIS A 47 14.51 -2.44 0.86
CA HIS A 47 14.66 -3.84 1.20
C HIS A 47 15.49 -4.13 2.46
N ARG A 48 15.26 -5.32 2.98
CA ARG A 48 16.13 -6.03 3.89
C ARG A 48 16.13 -7.51 3.52
N ILE A 49 17.31 -8.05 3.22
CA ILE A 49 17.45 -9.41 2.72
C ILE A 49 17.60 -10.39 3.89
N ALA A 50 16.90 -11.52 3.82
CA ALA A 50 17.04 -12.61 4.77
C ALA A 50 18.36 -13.37 4.56
N SER A 51 18.94 -13.90 5.62
CA SER A 51 20.09 -14.80 5.56
C SER A 51 19.67 -16.16 4.99
N GLY A 52 20.52 -16.80 4.18
CA GLY A 52 20.29 -18.14 3.63
C GLY A 52 19.79 -18.17 2.19
N THR A 53 19.01 -19.18 1.80
CA THR A 53 18.52 -19.37 0.44
C THR A 53 17.46 -18.32 0.08
N ARG A 54 17.74 -17.56 -0.99
CA ARG A 54 16.92 -16.43 -1.44
C ARG A 54 15.77 -16.87 -2.35
N HIS A 55 14.85 -17.74 -1.87
CA HIS A 55 13.74 -18.17 -2.72
C HIS A 55 12.45 -17.40 -2.46
N ARG A 56 12.26 -16.90 -1.23
CA ARG A 56 10.99 -16.31 -0.78
C ARG A 56 11.14 -14.84 -0.45
N ALA A 57 10.19 -14.04 -0.91
CA ALA A 57 10.13 -12.61 -0.62
C ALA A 57 8.71 -12.17 -0.27
N VAL A 58 8.61 -11.12 0.53
CA VAL A 58 7.37 -10.37 0.76
C VAL A 58 7.55 -8.96 0.22
N LEU A 59 6.65 -8.52 -0.65
CA LEU A 59 6.55 -7.15 -1.13
C LEU A 59 5.42 -6.43 -0.39
N TYR A 60 5.78 -5.44 0.43
CA TYR A 60 4.82 -4.57 1.11
C TYR A 60 4.42 -3.39 0.23
N VAL A 61 3.11 -3.09 0.17
CA VAL A 61 2.55 -1.94 -0.54
C VAL A 61 1.68 -1.15 0.42
N HIS A 62 2.05 0.10 0.66
CA HIS A 62 1.39 0.99 1.62
C HIS A 62 0.04 1.55 1.12
N GLY A 63 -0.69 2.25 2.01
CA GLY A 63 -1.95 2.92 1.73
C GLY A 63 -1.82 4.39 1.33
N TYR A 64 -2.97 5.11 1.32
CA TYR A 64 -3.02 6.55 1.09
C TYR A 64 -2.44 7.32 2.27
N ASN A 65 -1.76 8.43 2.00
CA ASN A 65 -1.07 9.25 3.01
C ASN A 65 -0.15 8.39 3.89
N ASP A 66 0.64 7.52 3.25
CA ASP A 66 1.49 6.55 3.91
C ASP A 66 2.80 6.34 3.15
N TYR A 67 3.71 5.56 3.69
CA TYR A 67 4.96 5.08 3.11
C TYR A 67 5.49 3.95 3.98
N PHE A 68 6.53 3.24 3.57
CA PHE A 68 7.10 2.20 4.43
C PHE A 68 7.94 2.79 5.58
N PHE A 69 7.49 2.58 6.82
CA PHE A 69 8.21 2.89 8.06
C PHE A 69 8.09 1.79 9.14
N GLN A 70 7.28 0.79 8.91
CA GLN A 70 6.98 -0.29 9.84
C GLN A 70 8.17 -1.26 9.99
N LYS A 71 9.26 -0.74 10.59
CA LYS A 71 10.52 -1.49 10.75
C LYS A 71 10.31 -2.86 11.40
N ALA A 72 9.48 -2.92 12.45
CA ALA A 72 9.19 -4.17 13.17
C ALA A 72 8.56 -5.23 12.23
N LEU A 73 7.70 -4.82 11.30
CA LEU A 73 7.09 -5.71 10.31
C LEU A 73 8.17 -6.30 9.39
N GLY A 74 8.99 -5.46 8.79
CA GLY A 74 10.04 -5.93 7.90
C GLY A 74 11.07 -6.82 8.62
N ASP A 75 11.48 -6.44 9.83
CA ASP A 75 12.42 -7.23 10.63
C ASP A 75 11.84 -8.61 11.00
N SER A 76 10.56 -8.67 11.37
CA SER A 76 9.86 -9.92 11.65
C SER A 76 9.80 -10.83 10.44
N ILE A 77 9.46 -10.30 9.27
CA ILE A 77 9.41 -11.05 8.01
C ILE A 77 10.80 -11.63 7.68
N VAL A 78 11.85 -10.81 7.85
CA VAL A 78 13.23 -11.26 7.63
C VAL A 78 13.64 -12.35 8.62
N SER A 79 13.26 -12.23 9.88
CA SER A 79 13.56 -13.25 10.91
C SER A 79 12.87 -14.60 10.65
N HIS A 80 11.76 -14.59 9.89
CA HIS A 80 11.05 -15.80 9.44
C HIS A 80 11.57 -16.35 8.09
N GLY A 81 12.72 -15.83 7.60
CA GLY A 81 13.41 -16.36 6.42
C GLY A 81 12.86 -15.87 5.08
N TYR A 82 12.05 -14.81 5.06
CA TYR A 82 11.61 -14.12 3.85
C TYR A 82 12.41 -12.86 3.63
N SER A 83 12.95 -12.63 2.45
CA SER A 83 13.48 -11.31 2.09
C SER A 83 12.33 -10.31 2.05
N PHE A 84 12.54 -9.16 2.65
CA PHE A 84 11.51 -8.12 2.72
C PHE A 84 11.80 -7.00 1.74
N TYR A 85 10.77 -6.63 0.99
CA TYR A 85 10.74 -5.47 0.11
C TYR A 85 9.53 -4.62 0.45
N ALA A 86 9.67 -3.30 0.32
CA ALA A 86 8.57 -2.35 0.40
C ALA A 86 8.66 -1.38 -0.76
N LEU A 87 7.51 -1.05 -1.35
CA LEU A 87 7.41 -0.14 -2.47
C LEU A 87 6.74 1.16 -2.00
N ASP A 88 7.52 2.25 -1.93
CA ASP A 88 6.95 3.59 -1.86
C ASP A 88 6.50 3.96 -3.27
N LEU A 89 5.18 4.03 -3.46
CA LEU A 89 4.55 4.31 -4.75
C LEU A 89 4.89 5.73 -5.24
N ARG A 90 4.67 6.01 -6.53
CA ARG A 90 4.85 7.37 -7.09
C ARG A 90 4.18 8.43 -6.24
N LYS A 91 4.87 9.56 -5.99
CA LYS A 91 4.38 10.70 -5.22
C LYS A 91 4.11 10.42 -3.73
N TYR A 92 4.67 9.33 -3.19
CA TYR A 92 4.61 8.96 -1.77
C TYR A 92 6.02 8.87 -1.17
N GLY A 93 6.14 9.18 0.11
CA GLY A 93 7.34 8.93 0.89
C GLY A 93 8.63 9.32 0.18
N ARG A 94 9.51 8.33 -0.03
CA ARG A 94 10.81 8.48 -0.72
C ARG A 94 10.68 8.81 -2.20
N SER A 95 9.52 8.55 -2.78
CA SER A 95 9.26 8.72 -4.21
C SER A 95 8.70 10.10 -4.57
N LEU A 96 8.30 10.91 -3.57
CA LEU A 96 7.80 12.26 -3.80
C LEU A 96 8.94 13.18 -4.27
N ARG A 97 8.72 13.89 -5.35
CA ARG A 97 9.65 14.87 -5.93
C ARG A 97 9.17 16.28 -5.71
N GLU A 98 10.11 17.24 -5.72
CA GLU A 98 9.81 18.65 -5.62
C GLU A 98 8.84 19.07 -6.76
N GLY A 99 7.87 19.91 -6.40
CA GLY A 99 6.85 20.38 -7.34
C GLY A 99 5.71 19.41 -7.62
N GLN A 100 5.75 18.17 -7.11
CA GLN A 100 4.64 17.23 -7.24
C GLN A 100 3.61 17.40 -6.12
N ASP A 101 2.34 17.23 -6.47
CA ASP A 101 1.27 17.06 -5.48
C ASP A 101 1.36 15.65 -4.89
N ALA A 102 1.58 15.57 -3.56
CA ALA A 102 1.66 14.29 -2.88
C ALA A 102 0.37 13.48 -3.06
N PHE A 103 0.52 12.15 -3.26
CA PHE A 103 -0.54 11.15 -3.32
C PHE A 103 -1.45 11.24 -4.55
N GLU A 104 -1.22 12.19 -5.47
CA GLU A 104 -2.10 12.38 -6.62
C GLU A 104 -1.97 11.23 -7.62
N ALA A 105 -3.12 10.70 -8.03
CA ALA A 105 -3.30 9.84 -9.20
C ALA A 105 -4.65 10.14 -9.84
N LYS A 106 -4.75 9.96 -11.15
CA LYS A 106 -5.97 10.15 -11.93
C LYS A 106 -6.64 8.84 -12.29
N ASP A 107 -5.90 7.73 -12.17
CA ASP A 107 -6.37 6.36 -12.40
C ASP A 107 -5.57 5.39 -11.51
N MET A 108 -6.20 4.37 -10.95
CA MET A 108 -5.52 3.36 -10.13
C MET A 108 -4.57 2.49 -10.95
N THR A 109 -4.71 2.45 -12.26
CA THR A 109 -3.79 1.74 -13.16
C THR A 109 -2.43 2.41 -13.30
N GLU A 110 -2.29 3.69 -12.91
CA GLU A 110 -0.98 4.38 -12.90
C GLU A 110 0.05 3.63 -12.04
N TYR A 111 -0.39 2.98 -10.97
CA TYR A 111 0.48 2.23 -10.05
C TYR A 111 0.92 0.86 -10.59
N GLN A 112 0.37 0.40 -11.72
CA GLN A 112 0.71 -0.92 -12.28
C GLN A 112 2.14 -0.96 -12.84
N GLU A 113 2.65 0.19 -13.27
CA GLU A 113 4.02 0.29 -13.80
C GLU A 113 5.05 -0.01 -12.71
N GLU A 114 4.94 0.64 -11.54
CA GLU A 114 5.87 0.42 -10.45
C GLU A 114 5.72 -0.95 -9.79
N LEU A 115 4.52 -1.50 -9.70
CA LEU A 115 4.31 -2.87 -9.23
C LEU A 115 4.98 -3.88 -10.17
N SER A 116 4.78 -3.70 -11.49
CA SER A 116 5.44 -4.53 -12.49
C SER A 116 6.96 -4.42 -12.45
N ALA A 117 7.49 -3.20 -12.27
CA ALA A 117 8.92 -2.98 -12.17
C ALA A 117 9.50 -3.62 -10.90
N ALA A 118 8.85 -3.44 -9.74
CA ALA A 118 9.27 -4.01 -8.47
C ALA A 118 9.24 -5.55 -8.50
N LEU A 119 8.15 -6.17 -8.95
CA LEU A 119 8.02 -7.63 -9.02
C LEU A 119 9.03 -8.24 -9.99
N ARG A 120 9.20 -7.63 -11.16
CA ARG A 120 10.23 -8.07 -12.13
C ARG A 120 11.63 -7.99 -11.54
N PHE A 121 11.95 -6.90 -10.84
CA PHE A 121 13.24 -6.71 -10.20
C PHE A 121 13.47 -7.77 -9.10
N ILE A 122 12.52 -7.96 -8.20
CA ILE A 122 12.59 -8.94 -7.11
C ILE A 122 12.77 -10.36 -7.68
N ARG A 123 12.06 -10.70 -8.75
CA ARG A 123 12.12 -12.01 -9.35
C ARG A 123 13.39 -12.22 -10.18
N SER A 124 13.67 -11.34 -11.14
CA SER A 124 14.66 -11.58 -12.18
C SER A 124 16.04 -11.10 -11.80
N THR A 125 16.17 -10.05 -10.98
CA THR A 125 17.46 -9.50 -10.57
C THR A 125 17.89 -10.05 -9.21
N GLU A 126 16.99 -10.11 -8.23
CA GLU A 126 17.28 -10.61 -6.89
C GLU A 126 17.10 -12.15 -6.78
N GLY A 127 16.45 -12.79 -7.76
CA GLY A 127 16.35 -14.24 -7.86
C GLY A 127 15.26 -14.89 -7.00
N HIS A 128 14.26 -14.14 -6.54
CA HIS A 128 13.17 -14.70 -5.73
C HIS A 128 12.11 -15.37 -6.63
N SER A 129 11.88 -16.67 -6.42
CA SER A 129 10.89 -17.45 -7.19
C SER A 129 9.50 -17.45 -6.57
N GLU A 130 9.38 -17.13 -5.29
CA GLU A 130 8.13 -17.08 -4.53
C GLU A 130 7.96 -15.71 -3.88
N ILE A 131 6.99 -14.94 -4.34
CA ILE A 131 6.71 -13.59 -3.87
C ILE A 131 5.31 -13.54 -3.28
N TYR A 132 5.19 -12.99 -2.09
CA TYR A 132 3.92 -12.70 -1.44
C TYR A 132 3.73 -11.18 -1.40
N ILE A 133 2.54 -10.71 -1.74
CA ILE A 133 2.22 -9.27 -1.66
C ILE A 133 1.47 -9.03 -0.36
N LEU A 134 1.99 -8.16 0.49
CA LEU A 134 1.33 -7.64 1.69
C LEU A 134 0.92 -6.20 1.44
N ALA A 135 -0.38 -5.94 1.37
CA ALA A 135 -0.90 -4.64 0.97
C ALA A 135 -1.82 -4.04 2.03
N HIS A 136 -1.58 -2.76 2.36
CA HIS A 136 -2.36 -2.02 3.35
C HIS A 136 -3.31 -1.03 2.68
N SER A 137 -4.56 -1.00 3.15
CA SER A 137 -5.54 0.04 2.81
C SER A 137 -5.70 0.24 1.29
N THR A 138 -5.42 1.43 0.73
CA THR A 138 -5.45 1.70 -0.72
C THR A 138 -4.49 0.78 -1.51
N GLY A 139 -3.37 0.38 -0.92
CA GLY A 139 -2.47 -0.62 -1.50
C GLY A 139 -3.19 -1.94 -1.78
N GLY A 140 -4.16 -2.33 -0.92
CA GLY A 140 -5.00 -3.51 -1.13
C GLY A 140 -5.89 -3.39 -2.37
N LEU A 141 -6.49 -2.23 -2.63
CA LEU A 141 -7.23 -1.96 -3.86
C LEU A 141 -6.31 -2.03 -5.09
N ILE A 142 -5.17 -1.31 -5.03
CA ILE A 142 -4.21 -1.23 -6.12
C ILE A 142 -3.68 -2.62 -6.51
N THR A 143 -3.23 -3.40 -5.53
CA THR A 143 -2.64 -4.74 -5.79
C THR A 143 -3.67 -5.76 -6.24
N SER A 144 -4.90 -5.69 -5.73
CA SER A 144 -5.99 -6.55 -6.19
C SER A 144 -6.34 -6.30 -7.66
N LEU A 145 -6.45 -5.02 -8.07
CA LEU A 145 -6.66 -4.64 -9.46
C LEU A 145 -5.47 -5.02 -10.34
N TYR A 146 -4.24 -4.78 -9.89
CA TYR A 146 -3.03 -5.18 -10.60
C TYR A 146 -3.01 -6.68 -10.91
N LEU A 147 -3.27 -7.52 -9.92
CA LEU A 147 -3.30 -8.98 -10.09
C LEU A 147 -4.44 -9.45 -11.00
N HIS A 148 -5.52 -8.67 -11.11
CA HIS A 148 -6.60 -8.94 -12.04
C HIS A 148 -6.25 -8.54 -13.47
N ASP A 149 -5.63 -7.38 -13.66
CA ASP A 149 -5.44 -6.73 -14.95
C ASP A 149 -4.21 -7.21 -15.72
N THR A 150 -3.22 -7.79 -15.03
CA THR A 150 -1.92 -8.08 -15.63
C THR A 150 -1.61 -9.58 -15.66
N ASP A 151 -0.86 -9.98 -16.69
CA ASP A 151 -0.28 -11.32 -16.77
C ASP A 151 1.06 -11.43 -16.01
N ASN A 152 1.58 -10.30 -15.53
CA ASN A 152 2.87 -10.23 -14.82
C ASN A 152 2.77 -10.63 -13.34
N ARG A 153 2.12 -11.75 -13.08
CA ARG A 153 1.95 -12.34 -11.73
C ARG A 153 2.80 -13.58 -11.51
N ASP A 154 3.68 -13.89 -12.44
CA ASP A 154 4.63 -14.98 -12.30
C ASP A 154 5.46 -14.82 -11.03
N GLY A 155 5.52 -15.86 -10.21
CA GLY A 155 6.19 -15.86 -8.92
C GLY A 155 5.35 -15.32 -7.77
N VAL A 156 4.20 -14.67 -8.01
CA VAL A 156 3.29 -14.26 -6.93
C VAL A 156 2.48 -15.45 -6.45
N ARG A 157 2.67 -15.82 -5.17
CA ARG A 157 2.11 -17.01 -4.54
C ARG A 157 0.95 -16.72 -3.59
N GLY A 158 0.78 -15.49 -3.14
CA GLY A 158 -0.31 -15.11 -2.25
C GLY A 158 -0.44 -13.60 -2.11
N LEU A 159 -1.63 -13.17 -1.72
CA LEU A 159 -1.98 -11.78 -1.43
C LEU A 159 -2.46 -11.67 0.00
N ILE A 160 -1.82 -10.82 0.80
CA ILE A 160 -2.21 -10.50 2.16
C ILE A 160 -2.75 -9.07 2.18
N LEU A 161 -3.97 -8.91 2.62
CA LEU A 161 -4.69 -7.65 2.66
C LEU A 161 -4.87 -7.22 4.12
N ASN A 162 -4.23 -6.12 4.49
CA ASN A 162 -4.34 -5.48 5.79
C ASN A 162 -5.29 -4.29 5.67
N SER A 163 -6.52 -4.45 6.15
CA SER A 163 -7.59 -3.43 6.15
C SER A 163 -7.77 -2.76 4.78
N PRO A 164 -8.10 -3.51 3.72
CA PRO A 164 -8.09 -2.99 2.35
C PRO A 164 -9.21 -1.98 2.07
N PHE A 165 -8.94 -0.97 1.26
CA PHE A 165 -9.85 0.12 0.92
C PHE A 165 -10.80 -0.24 -0.24
N PHE A 166 -11.83 -1.03 0.02
CA PHE A 166 -12.75 -1.55 -1.00
C PHE A 166 -14.02 -0.73 -1.17
N ASP A 167 -14.35 0.16 -0.23
CA ASP A 167 -15.38 1.18 -0.37
C ASP A 167 -15.08 2.40 0.52
N PHE A 168 -15.71 3.53 0.18
CA PHE A 168 -15.60 4.74 0.99
C PHE A 168 -16.45 4.62 2.25
N ASN A 169 -15.90 4.99 3.39
CA ASN A 169 -16.63 5.11 4.65
C ASN A 169 -17.40 6.45 4.71
N PHE A 170 -18.22 6.73 3.69
CA PHE A 170 -19.04 7.94 3.66
C PHE A 170 -20.30 7.80 4.53
N THR A 171 -20.74 8.92 5.10
CA THR A 171 -22.11 9.00 5.64
C THR A 171 -23.10 9.09 4.48
N PRO A 172 -24.38 8.73 4.66
CA PRO A 172 -25.40 8.88 3.61
C PRO A 172 -25.49 10.30 3.05
N ALA A 173 -25.23 11.33 3.88
CA ALA A 173 -25.18 12.71 3.43
C ALA A 173 -23.97 12.96 2.52
N GLN A 174 -22.78 12.46 2.89
CA GLN A 174 -21.57 12.57 2.06
C GLN A 174 -21.74 11.83 0.73
N GLU A 175 -22.31 10.62 0.74
CA GLU A 175 -22.62 9.88 -0.48
C GLU A 175 -23.52 10.70 -1.42
N ARG A 176 -24.57 11.28 -0.89
CA ARG A 176 -25.51 12.09 -1.67
C ARG A 176 -24.86 13.28 -2.38
N PHE A 177 -23.85 13.91 -1.74
CA PHE A 177 -23.18 15.10 -2.29
C PHE A 177 -21.89 14.76 -3.06
N VAL A 178 -21.10 13.79 -2.59
CA VAL A 178 -19.80 13.46 -3.18
C VAL A 178 -19.93 12.58 -4.42
N LEU A 179 -20.78 11.54 -4.39
CA LEU A 179 -20.90 10.60 -5.52
C LEU A 179 -21.34 11.26 -6.83
N PRO A 180 -22.27 12.24 -6.89
CA PRO A 180 -22.58 12.95 -8.11
C PRO A 180 -21.38 13.74 -8.67
N LEU A 181 -20.54 14.31 -7.79
CA LEU A 181 -19.33 15.01 -8.20
C LEU A 181 -18.26 14.07 -8.80
N LEU A 182 -18.30 12.79 -8.46
CA LEU A 182 -17.39 11.77 -9.01
C LEU A 182 -17.88 11.21 -10.34
N SER A 183 -19.13 11.52 -10.76
CA SER A 183 -19.72 11.03 -12.01
C SER A 183 -19.78 12.13 -13.09
N GLY A 184 -19.39 11.84 -14.33
CA GLY A 184 -19.67 12.65 -15.52
C GLY A 184 -18.91 13.99 -15.61
N ALA A 185 -19.59 15.13 -15.51
CA ALA A 185 -19.06 16.48 -15.77
C ALA A 185 -17.87 16.94 -14.88
N ALA A 186 -17.57 16.19 -13.82
CA ALA A 186 -16.44 16.45 -12.93
C ALA A 186 -15.07 16.27 -13.61
N SER A 187 -15.00 15.71 -14.81
CA SER A 187 -13.74 15.61 -15.57
C SER A 187 -13.12 16.99 -15.85
N LEU A 188 -13.94 18.03 -15.98
CA LEU A 188 -13.49 19.42 -16.15
C LEU A 188 -12.98 20.07 -14.85
N MET A 189 -13.23 19.44 -13.71
CA MET A 189 -12.87 19.94 -12.37
C MET A 189 -11.82 19.06 -11.68
N SER A 190 -11.05 18.29 -12.41
CA SER A 190 -10.10 17.29 -11.87
C SER A 190 -9.14 17.85 -10.81
N ASN A 191 -8.72 19.11 -10.95
CA ASN A 191 -7.80 19.76 -10.02
C ASN A 191 -8.46 20.36 -8.76
N LYS A 192 -9.80 20.28 -8.64
CA LYS A 192 -10.49 20.83 -7.47
C LYS A 192 -10.14 20.03 -6.22
N VAL A 193 -9.70 20.74 -5.18
CA VAL A 193 -9.52 20.20 -3.84
C VAL A 193 -10.89 20.11 -3.16
N VAL A 194 -11.21 18.95 -2.61
CA VAL A 194 -12.54 18.66 -2.00
C VAL A 194 -12.48 18.39 -0.50
N SER A 195 -11.27 18.37 0.07
CA SER A 195 -11.08 18.30 1.51
C SER A 195 -10.17 19.41 1.99
N ASP A 196 -10.50 19.99 3.14
CA ASP A 196 -9.62 20.93 3.82
C ASP A 196 -8.63 20.19 4.73
N VAL A 197 -7.43 20.77 4.87
CA VAL A 197 -6.45 20.30 5.85
C VAL A 197 -6.88 20.78 7.23
N SER A 198 -7.01 19.87 8.18
CA SER A 198 -7.29 20.19 9.57
C SER A 198 -6.10 20.94 10.20
N LYS A 199 -6.36 21.77 11.24
CA LYS A 199 -5.32 22.37 12.08
C LYS A 199 -4.84 21.44 13.18
N GLU A 200 -5.60 20.39 13.47
CA GLU A 200 -5.28 19.38 14.49
C GLU A 200 -5.00 18.03 13.82
N PRO A 201 -4.11 17.20 14.38
CA PRO A 201 -3.92 15.84 13.90
C PRO A 201 -5.27 15.09 13.88
N ASN A 202 -5.54 14.38 12.80
CA ASN A 202 -6.74 13.53 12.73
C ASN A 202 -6.67 12.41 13.77
N MET A 203 -7.82 11.85 14.17
CA MET A 203 -7.89 10.87 15.25
C MET A 203 -7.05 9.61 14.96
N TYR A 204 -6.99 9.16 13.71
CA TYR A 204 -6.15 8.03 13.35
C TYR A 204 -4.65 8.35 13.55
N ALA A 205 -4.17 9.53 13.15
CA ALA A 205 -2.79 9.93 13.43
C ALA A 205 -2.51 10.03 14.93
N GLN A 206 -3.49 10.49 15.73
CA GLN A 206 -3.35 10.53 17.20
C GLN A 206 -3.24 9.13 17.82
N THR A 207 -3.93 8.11 17.29
CA THR A 207 -3.82 6.73 17.78
C THR A 207 -2.48 6.08 17.42
N LEU A 208 -1.77 6.58 16.43
CA LEU A 208 -0.48 6.06 16.00
C LEU A 208 0.69 6.74 16.68
N LEU A 209 0.68 8.09 16.72
CA LEU A 209 1.83 8.89 17.14
C LEU A 209 2.09 8.82 18.65
N LYS A 210 3.34 8.52 19.01
CA LYS A 210 3.83 8.53 20.37
C LYS A 210 3.68 9.89 21.07
N ALA A 211 3.72 10.99 20.29
CA ALA A 211 3.46 12.33 20.80
C ALA A 211 2.00 12.56 21.23
N HIS A 212 1.08 11.64 20.93
CA HIS A 212 -0.33 11.68 21.32
C HIS A 212 -0.72 10.42 22.10
N HIS A 213 -1.55 9.56 21.52
CA HIS A 213 -2.11 8.38 22.21
C HIS A 213 -1.59 7.06 21.65
N GLY A 214 -0.65 7.11 20.71
CA GLY A 214 -0.03 5.96 20.08
C GLY A 214 1.34 5.62 20.63
N ARG A 215 2.06 4.75 19.93
CA ARG A 215 3.40 4.29 20.31
C ARG A 215 4.42 4.32 19.19
N TRP A 216 4.06 4.90 18.04
CA TRP A 216 4.89 4.90 16.85
C TRP A 216 5.43 6.30 16.55
N ASP A 217 6.62 6.33 15.95
CA ASP A 217 7.21 7.52 15.37
C ASP A 217 7.41 7.29 13.87
N TYR A 218 7.10 8.31 13.07
CA TYR A 218 7.29 8.30 11.63
C TYR A 218 7.54 9.70 11.08
N ASN A 219 8.00 9.82 9.84
CA ASN A 219 8.23 11.09 9.18
C ASN A 219 6.89 11.76 8.83
N THR A 220 6.49 12.77 9.61
CA THR A 220 5.22 13.49 9.41
C THR A 220 5.21 14.39 8.18
N ASN A 221 6.35 14.61 7.51
CA ASN A 221 6.39 15.26 6.22
C ASN A 221 5.93 14.31 5.10
N TRP A 222 6.11 13.02 5.25
CA TRP A 222 5.71 11.97 4.30
C TRP A 222 4.34 11.37 4.61
N LYS A 223 4.01 11.17 5.89
CA LYS A 223 2.69 10.74 6.36
C LYS A 223 2.08 11.90 7.16
N LYS A 224 1.20 12.64 6.50
CA LYS A 224 0.64 13.87 7.05
C LYS A 224 -0.33 13.59 8.19
N THR A 225 -0.12 14.20 9.35
CA THR A 225 -0.96 14.01 10.54
C THR A 225 -2.24 14.84 10.51
N TYR A 226 -2.17 16.00 9.86
CA TYR A 226 -3.31 16.91 9.69
C TYR A 226 -4.19 16.58 8.49
N GLY A 227 -3.93 15.46 7.85
CA GLY A 227 -4.50 15.13 6.56
C GLY A 227 -3.75 15.81 5.41
N HIS A 228 -4.29 15.65 4.20
CA HIS A 228 -3.75 16.21 2.97
C HIS A 228 -4.90 16.68 2.10
N PRO A 229 -4.73 17.77 1.33
CA PRO A 229 -5.74 18.16 0.36
C PRO A 229 -6.03 17.02 -0.61
N ILE A 230 -7.27 16.56 -0.66
CA ILE A 230 -7.69 15.49 -1.56
C ILE A 230 -8.26 16.11 -2.82
N ARG A 231 -7.71 15.73 -3.97
CA ARG A 231 -8.22 16.16 -5.27
C ARG A 231 -9.37 15.28 -5.74
N LEU A 232 -10.29 15.89 -6.47
CA LEU A 232 -11.43 15.20 -7.06
C LEU A 232 -10.98 14.09 -8.03
N SER A 233 -9.88 14.30 -8.75
CA SER A 233 -9.23 13.30 -9.61
C SER A 233 -8.90 12.01 -8.85
N TRP A 234 -8.27 12.14 -7.68
CA TRP A 234 -7.91 10.98 -6.86
C TRP A 234 -9.15 10.24 -6.34
N LEU A 235 -10.14 10.97 -5.80
CA LEU A 235 -11.38 10.33 -5.33
C LEU A 235 -12.09 9.56 -6.45
N ARG A 236 -12.10 10.13 -7.66
CA ARG A 236 -12.66 9.48 -8.84
C ARG A 236 -11.88 8.22 -9.21
N ALA A 237 -10.55 8.31 -9.29
CA ALA A 237 -9.69 7.17 -9.58
C ALA A 237 -9.93 6.01 -8.61
N VAL A 238 -10.00 6.30 -7.30
CA VAL A 238 -10.33 5.31 -6.26
C VAL A 238 -11.72 4.73 -6.50
N ARG A 239 -12.75 5.59 -6.69
CA ARG A 239 -14.13 5.11 -6.88
C ARG A 239 -14.28 4.22 -8.11
N ASP A 240 -13.63 4.56 -9.21
CA ASP A 240 -13.67 3.76 -10.43
C ASP A 240 -12.95 2.42 -10.21
N GLY A 241 -11.82 2.41 -9.51
CA GLY A 241 -11.14 1.18 -9.08
C GLY A 241 -12.01 0.31 -8.16
N GLN A 242 -12.65 0.90 -7.15
CA GLN A 242 -13.59 0.21 -6.27
C GLN A 242 -14.75 -0.41 -7.02
N LYS A 243 -15.41 0.33 -7.92
CA LYS A 243 -16.51 -0.19 -8.76
C LYS A 243 -16.09 -1.39 -9.61
N ARG A 244 -14.84 -1.41 -10.08
CA ARG A 244 -14.31 -2.56 -10.82
C ARG A 244 -14.14 -3.77 -9.89
N LEU A 245 -13.51 -3.58 -8.74
CA LEU A 245 -13.31 -4.63 -7.73
C LEU A 245 -14.65 -5.20 -7.24
N GLN A 246 -15.62 -4.34 -6.97
CA GLN A 246 -16.95 -4.70 -6.46
C GLN A 246 -17.77 -5.58 -7.41
N LYS A 247 -17.36 -5.70 -8.68
CA LYS A 247 -17.94 -6.66 -9.67
C LYS A 247 -17.35 -8.07 -9.54
N GLY A 248 -16.32 -8.24 -8.71
CA GLY A 248 -15.55 -9.47 -8.58
C GLY A 248 -14.35 -9.53 -9.51
N LEU A 249 -13.22 -10.07 -9.00
CA LEU A 249 -11.95 -10.11 -9.74
C LEU A 249 -11.52 -11.51 -10.18
N ASN A 250 -12.13 -12.55 -9.63
CA ASN A 250 -11.83 -13.96 -9.95
C ASN A 250 -10.33 -14.30 -9.85
N LEU A 251 -9.66 -13.80 -8.80
CA LEU A 251 -8.26 -14.11 -8.51
C LEU A 251 -8.15 -15.59 -8.07
N ARG A 252 -7.13 -16.29 -8.56
CA ARG A 252 -6.98 -17.75 -8.30
C ARG A 252 -5.93 -18.07 -7.22
N LEU A 253 -5.10 -17.09 -6.83
CA LEU A 253 -4.10 -17.27 -5.78
C LEU A 253 -4.75 -17.26 -4.39
N PRO A 254 -4.08 -17.83 -3.37
CA PRO A 254 -4.49 -17.70 -1.98
C PRO A 254 -4.52 -16.20 -1.55
N ILE A 255 -5.60 -15.81 -0.85
CA ILE A 255 -5.77 -14.45 -0.36
C ILE A 255 -6.07 -14.52 1.14
N LEU A 256 -5.30 -13.78 1.93
CA LEU A 256 -5.60 -13.52 3.34
C LEU A 256 -6.20 -12.12 3.48
N LEU A 257 -7.44 -12.03 3.95
CA LEU A 257 -8.10 -10.79 4.28
C LEU A 257 -8.06 -10.57 5.81
N MET A 258 -7.34 -9.56 6.26
CA MET A 258 -7.23 -9.20 7.67
C MET A 258 -7.91 -7.86 7.94
N THR A 259 -8.75 -7.79 8.96
CA THR A 259 -9.46 -6.57 9.37
C THR A 259 -9.47 -6.41 10.87
N SER A 260 -9.73 -5.21 11.36
CA SER A 260 -10.22 -5.03 12.75
C SER A 260 -11.52 -5.82 12.95
N ASP A 261 -11.90 -6.04 14.21
CA ASP A 261 -13.22 -6.62 14.54
C ASP A 261 -14.35 -5.59 14.52
N ARG A 262 -14.01 -4.30 14.52
CA ARG A 262 -15.00 -3.22 14.48
C ARG A 262 -14.44 -1.94 13.89
N SER A 263 -15.35 -1.09 13.43
CA SER A 263 -15.07 0.28 13.02
C SER A 263 -15.69 1.26 14.00
N ILE A 264 -15.02 2.39 14.23
CA ILE A 264 -15.57 3.52 14.97
C ILE A 264 -15.38 4.78 14.13
N ARG A 265 -16.46 5.52 13.88
CA ARG A 265 -16.35 6.87 13.32
C ARG A 265 -15.89 7.82 14.41
N PRO A 266 -14.71 8.45 14.27
CA PRO A 266 -14.18 9.29 15.31
C PRO A 266 -14.95 10.62 15.41
N GLU A 267 -15.17 11.07 16.64
CA GLU A 267 -15.67 12.39 16.98
C GLU A 267 -14.52 13.39 17.16
N LYS A 268 -14.84 14.63 17.52
CA LYS A 268 -13.80 15.67 17.72
C LYS A 268 -12.94 15.42 18.96
N THR A 269 -13.49 14.78 19.99
CA THR A 269 -12.80 14.49 21.25
C THR A 269 -12.24 13.09 21.22
N TRP A 270 -10.98 12.94 21.57
CA TRP A 270 -10.31 11.64 21.65
C TRP A 270 -10.94 10.75 22.76
N ARG A 271 -11.03 9.45 22.47
CA ARG A 271 -11.52 8.43 23.42
C ARG A 271 -10.63 7.19 23.35
N PRO A 272 -10.41 6.48 24.50
CA PRO A 272 -9.52 5.32 24.55
C PRO A 272 -9.85 4.20 23.57
N GLU A 273 -11.15 3.97 23.28
CA GLU A 273 -11.60 2.96 22.33
C GLU A 273 -11.16 3.19 20.89
N TYR A 274 -10.64 4.40 20.56
CA TYR A 274 -10.07 4.68 19.25
C TYR A 274 -8.77 3.91 19.00
N ASN A 275 -8.07 3.49 20.05
CA ASN A 275 -6.91 2.60 19.94
C ASN A 275 -7.28 1.12 19.73
N GLU A 276 -8.57 0.79 19.65
CA GLU A 276 -9.08 -0.58 19.61
C GLU A 276 -10.04 -0.82 18.43
N ALA A 277 -9.96 -0.01 17.37
CA ALA A 277 -10.88 -0.10 16.23
C ALA A 277 -10.26 0.47 14.94
N ASP A 278 -10.85 0.14 13.81
CA ASP A 278 -10.60 0.87 12.56
C ASP A 278 -11.35 2.21 12.59
N LEU A 279 -10.60 3.32 12.53
CA LEU A 279 -11.15 4.68 12.50
C LEU A 279 -11.27 5.24 11.08
N VAL A 280 -10.79 4.51 10.09
CA VAL A 280 -10.66 4.99 8.71
C VAL A 280 -11.73 4.40 7.81
N LEU A 281 -11.91 3.08 7.87
CA LEU A 281 -12.78 2.33 6.98
C LEU A 281 -13.86 1.55 7.75
N ASP A 282 -14.92 1.17 7.05
CA ASP A 282 -15.93 0.25 7.56
C ASP A 282 -15.47 -1.20 7.31
N VAL A 283 -15.27 -1.96 8.39
CA VAL A 283 -14.86 -3.37 8.30
C VAL A 283 -15.91 -4.22 7.60
N SER A 284 -17.19 -3.86 7.67
CA SER A 284 -18.26 -4.59 6.98
C SER A 284 -18.12 -4.55 5.45
N ASP A 285 -17.67 -3.42 4.92
CA ASP A 285 -17.41 -3.28 3.48
C ASP A 285 -16.16 -4.07 3.04
N MET A 286 -15.14 -4.15 3.89
CA MET A 286 -13.98 -4.99 3.60
C MET A 286 -14.38 -6.46 3.45
N TRP A 287 -15.24 -6.97 4.34
CA TRP A 287 -15.78 -8.33 4.26
C TRP A 287 -16.69 -8.52 3.06
N ARG A 288 -17.62 -7.57 2.86
CA ARG A 288 -18.58 -7.62 1.76
C ARG A 288 -17.94 -7.76 0.40
N TYR A 289 -16.88 -6.99 0.15
CA TYR A 289 -16.20 -6.97 -1.14
C TYR A 289 -14.99 -7.90 -1.18
N GLY A 290 -14.38 -8.20 -0.04
CA GLY A 290 -13.23 -9.09 0.04
C GLY A 290 -13.54 -10.50 -0.47
N VAL A 291 -14.72 -11.03 -0.19
CA VAL A 291 -15.16 -12.36 -0.68
C VAL A 291 -15.35 -12.40 -2.20
N LEU A 292 -15.46 -11.25 -2.86
CA LEU A 292 -15.61 -11.15 -4.32
C LEU A 292 -14.27 -11.18 -5.07
N LEU A 293 -13.13 -11.15 -4.35
CA LEU A 293 -11.81 -11.17 -4.97
C LEU A 293 -11.50 -12.49 -5.68
N GLY A 294 -12.00 -13.60 -5.16
CA GLY A 294 -11.75 -14.92 -5.74
C GLY A 294 -12.30 -16.05 -4.89
N SER A 295 -12.05 -17.29 -5.31
CA SER A 295 -12.56 -18.49 -4.63
C SER A 295 -11.70 -18.95 -3.44
N ASN A 296 -10.49 -18.41 -3.27
CA ASN A 296 -9.54 -18.83 -2.25
C ASN A 296 -9.22 -17.67 -1.28
N VAL A 297 -10.26 -17.11 -0.66
CA VAL A 297 -10.14 -16.02 0.33
C VAL A 297 -10.33 -16.58 1.73
N ARG A 298 -9.29 -16.49 2.55
CA ARG A 298 -9.34 -16.73 4.00
C ARG A 298 -9.46 -15.38 4.69
N GLY A 299 -10.47 -15.19 5.51
CA GLY A 299 -10.66 -13.99 6.30
C GLY A 299 -10.27 -14.16 7.76
N GLN A 300 -9.69 -13.11 8.36
CA GLN A 300 -9.36 -13.06 9.77
C GLN A 300 -9.70 -11.69 10.37
N SER A 301 -10.61 -11.68 11.34
CA SER A 301 -10.89 -10.51 12.17
C SER A 301 -9.93 -10.47 13.36
N ILE A 302 -9.36 -9.31 13.65
CA ILE A 302 -8.41 -9.08 14.75
C ILE A 302 -9.12 -8.24 15.83
N HIS A 303 -9.39 -8.87 16.97
CA HIS A 303 -10.01 -8.18 18.10
C HIS A 303 -9.14 -7.02 18.58
N LYS A 304 -9.74 -5.83 18.70
CA LYS A 304 -9.05 -4.56 19.04
C LYS A 304 -7.96 -4.13 18.05
N GLY A 305 -8.01 -4.63 16.81
CA GLY A 305 -7.11 -4.18 15.74
C GLY A 305 -7.38 -2.73 15.35
N GLN A 306 -6.34 -1.97 15.03
CA GLN A 306 -6.45 -0.65 14.43
C GLN A 306 -6.49 -0.77 12.89
N HIS A 307 -6.65 0.35 12.17
CA HIS A 307 -6.68 0.35 10.70
C HIS A 307 -5.42 -0.27 10.08
N ASP A 308 -4.21 0.06 10.55
CA ASP A 308 -3.02 -0.75 10.28
C ASP A 308 -2.83 -1.75 11.41
N LEU A 309 -3.14 -3.02 11.17
CA LEU A 309 -3.11 -4.08 12.18
C LEU A 309 -1.71 -4.30 12.75
N PHE A 310 -0.66 -4.08 11.94
CA PHE A 310 0.73 -4.18 12.36
C PHE A 310 1.22 -2.96 13.16
N LEU A 311 0.35 -1.95 13.33
CA LEU A 311 0.57 -0.79 14.19
C LEU A 311 -0.39 -0.74 15.38
N SER A 312 -1.18 -1.78 15.62
CA SER A 312 -2.16 -1.84 16.72
C SER A 312 -1.50 -1.55 18.08
N SER A 313 -2.20 -0.74 18.89
CA SER A 313 -1.74 -0.36 20.22
C SER A 313 -1.96 -1.47 21.24
N ASP A 314 -3.04 -2.26 21.10
CA ASP A 314 -3.28 -3.45 21.91
C ASP A 314 -2.26 -4.54 21.55
N SER A 315 -1.53 -5.05 22.55
CA SER A 315 -0.46 -6.04 22.32
C SER A 315 -0.97 -7.37 21.79
N LYS A 316 -2.17 -7.80 22.21
CA LYS A 316 -2.75 -9.06 21.72
C LYS A 316 -3.21 -8.94 20.28
N ALA A 317 -3.77 -7.79 19.90
CA ALA A 317 -4.13 -7.49 18.51
C ALA A 317 -2.88 -7.46 17.62
N TYR A 318 -1.84 -6.77 18.09
CA TYR A 318 -0.54 -6.71 17.42
C TYR A 318 0.05 -8.11 17.21
N ASP A 319 0.19 -8.91 18.27
CA ASP A 319 0.75 -10.27 18.20
C ASP A 319 -0.11 -11.19 17.31
N MET A 320 -1.43 -11.05 17.35
CA MET A 320 -2.34 -11.83 16.52
C MET A 320 -2.17 -11.51 15.04
N ALA A 321 -1.96 -10.24 14.67
CA ALA A 321 -1.72 -9.85 13.28
C ALA A 321 -0.48 -10.55 12.70
N TYR A 322 0.62 -10.60 13.45
CA TYR A 322 1.84 -11.31 13.06
C TYR A 322 1.63 -12.82 12.99
N ARG A 323 0.98 -13.42 13.97
CA ARG A 323 0.67 -14.85 13.98
C ARG A 323 -0.09 -15.26 12.72
N VAL A 324 -1.15 -14.54 12.40
CA VAL A 324 -2.00 -14.84 11.24
C VAL A 324 -1.24 -14.66 9.93
N LEU A 325 -0.39 -13.63 9.83
CA LEU A 325 0.49 -13.43 8.69
C LEU A 325 1.40 -14.63 8.46
N PHE A 326 2.12 -15.09 9.49
CA PHE A 326 3.08 -16.18 9.36
C PHE A 326 2.41 -17.52 9.14
N GLU A 327 1.29 -17.80 9.80
CA GLU A 327 0.49 -19.00 9.53
C GLU A 327 0.05 -19.08 8.05
N PHE A 328 -0.34 -17.96 7.45
CA PHE A 328 -0.70 -17.92 6.04
C PHE A 328 0.50 -18.14 5.12
N LEU A 329 1.64 -17.49 5.38
CA LEU A 329 2.87 -17.66 4.62
C LEU A 329 3.36 -19.11 4.65
N ASP A 330 3.31 -19.76 5.82
CA ASP A 330 3.73 -21.15 6.00
C ASP A 330 2.80 -22.12 5.25
N GLN A 331 1.48 -21.89 5.30
CA GLN A 331 0.50 -22.71 4.57
C GLN A 331 0.70 -22.63 3.06
N CYS A 332 0.92 -21.40 2.54
CA CYS A 332 1.19 -21.21 1.11
C CYS A 332 2.51 -21.87 0.68
N SER A 333 3.55 -21.78 1.50
CA SER A 333 4.86 -22.39 1.21
C SER A 333 4.80 -23.91 1.23
N ALA A 334 4.04 -24.51 2.14
CA ALA A 334 3.85 -25.97 2.21
C ALA A 334 3.06 -26.55 1.03
N SER A 335 2.22 -25.72 0.40
CA SER A 335 1.38 -26.13 -0.75
C SER A 335 2.13 -26.08 -2.09
N THR A 336 3.34 -25.57 -2.11
CA THR A 336 4.17 -25.52 -3.33
C THR A 336 4.96 -26.83 -3.45
N PRO A 337 4.77 -27.65 -4.50
CA PRO A 337 5.58 -28.84 -4.70
C PRO A 337 7.05 -28.45 -4.83
N THR A 338 7.91 -29.05 -4.01
CA THR A 338 9.37 -28.98 -4.19
C THR A 338 9.73 -29.72 -5.49
N HIS A 339 10.07 -28.97 -6.54
CA HIS A 339 10.61 -29.50 -7.78
C HIS A 339 12.11 -29.62 -7.73
#